data_81e280a16693aca6ea86580c33ff2fbc
#
_entry.id   81e280a16693aca6ea86580c33ff2fbc
#
_cell.length_a   1.000
_cell.length_b   1.000
_cell.length_c   1.000
_cell.angle_alpha   90.00
_cell.angle_beta   90.00
_cell.angle_gamma   90.00
#
_symmetry.space_group_name_H-M   'P 1'
#
loop_
_entity.id
_entity.type
_entity.pdbx_description
1 polymer ?
#
loop_
_entity_poly.entity_id
_entity_poly.type
_entity_poly.pdbx_seq_one_letter_code
_entity_poly.pdbx_strand_id
1 'polypeptide(L)'
;MARILVIEDNSDIQEILRTLLTEEHEVIQAFSGTEGIMRFDQGGINLVLLDIMLPGKNGDQVLKAIREESQIPVIMLTALSDKKLISQYLLDGANDYIVKPFDLDEVFARVTVQLRQSAEKQPMELGKTENLPQNLKNIQFDAESFEIKNSQETIRLAKKECLILQTLLKHPKKIFTKEELYEFVWEESYLPGDNTLNTHLSNLRKKLNQLDPNQEYIETIWGVGVRLKGDKQ
;
A
#
# COMPACT_ATOMS: atom_id res chain seq x y z
N MET A 1 -5.07 -9.80 -16.29
CA MET A 1 -6.35 -10.33 -15.83
C MET A 1 -6.13 -10.89 -14.44
N ALA A 2 -6.75 -10.33 -13.41
CA ALA A 2 -6.59 -10.76 -12.02
C ALA A 2 -7.76 -11.69 -11.62
N ARG A 3 -7.56 -12.51 -10.57
CA ARG A 3 -8.60 -13.34 -9.96
C ARG A 3 -9.09 -12.68 -8.68
N ILE A 4 -10.36 -12.30 -8.65
CA ILE A 4 -10.99 -11.59 -7.54
C ILE A 4 -11.97 -12.52 -6.84
N LEU A 5 -11.80 -12.72 -5.54
CA LEU A 5 -12.73 -13.46 -4.71
C LEU A 5 -13.73 -12.49 -4.07
N VAL A 6 -15.02 -12.67 -4.34
CA VAL A 6 -16.12 -11.90 -3.73
C VAL A 6 -16.79 -12.79 -2.69
N ILE A 7 -16.77 -12.38 -1.43
CA ILE A 7 -17.38 -13.09 -0.31
C ILE A 7 -18.53 -12.22 0.23
N GLU A 8 -19.75 -12.56 -0.15
CA GLU A 8 -20.97 -11.77 0.10
C GLU A 8 -22.15 -12.74 0.12
N ASP A 9 -23.04 -12.67 1.08
CA ASP A 9 -24.17 -13.58 1.20
C ASP A 9 -25.39 -13.16 0.37
N ASN A 10 -25.49 -11.88 0.04
CA ASN A 10 -26.57 -11.35 -0.78
C ASN A 10 -26.32 -11.63 -2.26
N SER A 11 -27.20 -12.44 -2.87
CA SER A 11 -27.10 -12.84 -4.28
C SER A 11 -27.19 -11.69 -5.27
N ASP A 12 -27.96 -10.63 -4.96
CA ASP A 12 -28.11 -9.49 -5.87
C ASP A 12 -26.82 -8.65 -5.88
N ILE A 13 -26.21 -8.45 -4.72
CA ILE A 13 -24.89 -7.76 -4.59
C ILE A 13 -23.82 -8.60 -5.29
N GLN A 14 -23.81 -9.92 -5.10
CA GLN A 14 -22.88 -10.83 -5.77
C GLN A 14 -22.97 -10.70 -7.30
N GLU A 15 -24.19 -10.69 -7.86
CA GLU A 15 -24.38 -10.61 -9.30
C GLU A 15 -23.99 -9.25 -9.87
N ILE A 16 -24.26 -8.16 -9.13
CA ILE A 16 -23.84 -6.81 -9.50
C ILE A 16 -22.29 -6.72 -9.53
N LEU A 17 -21.61 -7.18 -8.47
CA LEU A 17 -20.16 -7.16 -8.38
C LEU A 17 -19.52 -8.08 -9.44
N ARG A 18 -20.10 -9.26 -9.67
CA ARG A 18 -19.65 -10.16 -10.71
C ARG A 18 -19.73 -9.50 -12.08
N THR A 19 -20.87 -8.92 -12.42
CA THR A 19 -21.09 -8.26 -13.72
C THR A 19 -20.09 -7.11 -13.92
N LEU A 20 -19.90 -6.25 -12.91
CA LEU A 20 -18.98 -5.15 -12.96
C LEU A 20 -17.52 -5.59 -13.21
N LEU A 21 -17.07 -6.62 -12.51
CA LEU A 21 -15.65 -6.97 -12.49
C LEU A 21 -15.25 -7.98 -13.56
N THR A 22 -16.20 -8.74 -14.13
CA THR A 22 -15.92 -9.77 -15.13
C THR A 22 -15.48 -9.19 -16.48
N GLU A 23 -15.68 -7.89 -16.72
CA GLU A 23 -15.19 -7.23 -17.94
C GLU A 23 -13.66 -7.26 -18.04
N GLU A 24 -12.94 -7.16 -16.92
CA GLU A 24 -11.47 -7.09 -16.88
C GLU A 24 -10.81 -8.21 -16.07
N HIS A 25 -11.56 -8.93 -15.23
CA HIS A 25 -11.03 -9.86 -14.24
C HIS A 25 -11.81 -11.20 -14.22
N GLU A 26 -11.21 -12.24 -13.65
CA GLU A 26 -11.90 -13.47 -13.28
C GLU A 26 -12.51 -13.30 -11.88
N VAL A 27 -13.83 -13.52 -11.75
CA VAL A 27 -14.54 -13.39 -10.48
C VAL A 27 -14.91 -14.75 -9.92
N ILE A 28 -14.50 -15.01 -8.69
CA ILE A 28 -14.86 -16.19 -7.91
C ILE A 28 -15.83 -15.75 -6.83
N GLN A 29 -16.98 -16.40 -6.74
CA GLN A 29 -18.03 -16.07 -5.77
C GLN A 29 -18.02 -17.06 -4.59
N ALA A 30 -18.27 -16.53 -3.39
CA ALA A 30 -18.52 -17.30 -2.17
C ALA A 30 -19.67 -16.62 -1.39
N PHE A 31 -20.61 -17.40 -0.90
CA PHE A 31 -21.84 -16.92 -0.25
C PHE A 31 -21.81 -17.06 1.28
N SER A 32 -20.65 -17.43 1.84
CA SER A 32 -20.42 -17.48 3.27
C SER A 32 -18.94 -17.34 3.60
N GLY A 33 -18.62 -16.93 4.82
CA GLY A 33 -17.23 -16.85 5.24
C GLY A 33 -16.48 -18.18 5.20
N THR A 34 -17.16 -19.29 5.50
CA THR A 34 -16.55 -20.63 5.40
C THR A 34 -16.23 -21.00 3.95
N GLU A 35 -17.15 -20.75 3.02
CA GLU A 35 -16.90 -20.98 1.60
C GLU A 35 -15.78 -20.06 1.09
N GLY A 36 -15.77 -18.79 1.53
CA GLY A 36 -14.73 -17.82 1.19
C GLY A 36 -13.34 -18.33 1.50
N ILE A 37 -13.12 -18.86 2.71
CA ILE A 37 -11.85 -19.47 3.09
C ILE A 37 -11.50 -20.68 2.21
N MET A 38 -12.46 -21.59 1.98
CA MET A 38 -12.24 -22.74 1.10
C MET A 38 -11.83 -22.34 -0.33
N ARG A 39 -12.44 -21.28 -0.88
CA ARG A 39 -12.08 -20.75 -2.20
C ARG A 39 -10.71 -20.10 -2.20
N PHE A 40 -10.39 -19.40 -1.11
CA PHE A 40 -9.09 -18.78 -0.93
C PHE A 40 -7.96 -19.82 -0.88
N ASP A 41 -8.14 -20.91 -0.14
CA ASP A 41 -7.17 -22.00 0.02
C ASP A 41 -6.87 -22.73 -1.30
N GLN A 42 -7.76 -22.64 -2.32
CA GLN A 42 -7.50 -23.15 -3.66
C GLN A 42 -6.41 -22.36 -4.40
N GLY A 43 -6.05 -21.20 -3.90
CA GLY A 43 -4.97 -20.38 -4.38
C GLY A 43 -5.26 -19.55 -5.62
N GLY A 44 -4.30 -18.72 -6.00
CA GLY A 44 -4.36 -17.91 -7.22
C GLY A 44 -5.25 -16.67 -7.10
N ILE A 45 -5.73 -16.29 -5.92
CA ILE A 45 -6.50 -15.07 -5.66
C ILE A 45 -5.56 -13.86 -5.61
N ASN A 46 -5.93 -12.78 -6.28
CA ASN A 46 -5.17 -11.54 -6.31
C ASN A 46 -5.77 -10.42 -5.46
N LEU A 47 -7.08 -10.48 -5.19
CA LEU A 47 -7.80 -9.53 -4.35
C LEU A 47 -9.06 -10.17 -3.78
N VAL A 48 -9.45 -9.78 -2.57
CA VAL A 48 -10.70 -10.19 -1.92
C VAL A 48 -11.59 -8.98 -1.67
N LEU A 49 -12.85 -9.06 -2.10
CA LEU A 49 -13.95 -8.23 -1.62
C LEU A 49 -14.67 -9.02 -0.53
N LEU A 50 -14.78 -8.50 0.69
CA LEU A 50 -15.21 -9.25 1.85
C LEU A 50 -16.30 -8.51 2.62
N ASP A 51 -17.51 -9.06 2.66
CA ASP A 51 -18.53 -8.53 3.56
C ASP A 51 -18.19 -8.87 5.03
N ILE A 52 -18.55 -7.94 5.89
CA ILE A 52 -18.40 -8.10 7.35
C ILE A 52 -19.44 -9.07 7.90
N MET A 53 -20.68 -8.94 7.44
CA MET A 53 -21.84 -9.67 7.98
C MET A 53 -22.12 -10.91 7.16
N LEU A 54 -21.38 -11.98 7.43
CA LEU A 54 -21.49 -13.26 6.69
C LEU A 54 -22.05 -14.37 7.59
N PRO A 55 -22.79 -15.33 7.00
CA PRO A 55 -23.18 -16.53 7.68
C PRO A 55 -21.98 -17.46 7.91
N GLY A 56 -21.99 -18.17 9.04
CA GLY A 56 -20.92 -19.05 9.44
C GLY A 56 -19.78 -18.30 10.09
N LYS A 57 -18.70 -18.00 9.34
CA LYS A 57 -17.61 -17.16 9.83
C LYS A 57 -17.83 -15.72 9.40
N ASN A 58 -17.76 -14.79 10.36
CA ASN A 58 -17.84 -13.35 10.10
C ASN A 58 -16.63 -12.84 9.33
N GLY A 59 -16.75 -11.65 8.70
CA GLY A 59 -15.69 -11.06 7.89
C GLY A 59 -14.37 -10.83 8.65
N ASP A 60 -14.40 -10.50 9.95
CA ASP A 60 -13.22 -10.39 10.80
C ASP A 60 -12.45 -11.72 10.94
N GLN A 61 -13.17 -12.82 11.09
CA GLN A 61 -12.58 -14.16 11.16
C GLN A 61 -11.99 -14.59 9.82
N VAL A 62 -12.65 -14.23 8.71
CA VAL A 62 -12.17 -14.48 7.34
C VAL A 62 -10.92 -13.64 7.07
N LEU A 63 -10.94 -12.35 7.40
CA LEU A 63 -9.78 -11.45 7.26
C LEU A 63 -8.57 -12.00 8.01
N LYS A 64 -8.77 -12.40 9.26
CA LYS A 64 -7.71 -12.99 10.08
C LYS A 64 -7.13 -14.25 9.45
N ALA A 65 -7.97 -15.19 9.00
CA ALA A 65 -7.52 -16.41 8.33
C ALA A 65 -6.70 -16.10 7.06
N ILE A 66 -7.15 -15.15 6.22
CA ILE A 66 -6.40 -14.72 5.05
C ILE A 66 -5.04 -14.14 5.45
N ARG A 67 -4.97 -13.34 6.52
CA ARG A 67 -3.72 -12.68 6.97
C ARG A 67 -2.71 -13.63 7.61
N GLU A 68 -3.15 -14.78 8.11
CA GLU A 68 -2.24 -15.85 8.56
C GLU A 68 -1.43 -16.45 7.40
N GLU A 69 -1.95 -16.40 6.17
CA GLU A 69 -1.33 -17.04 5.00
C GLU A 69 -0.90 -16.06 3.90
N SER A 70 -1.48 -14.85 3.82
CA SER A 70 -1.28 -13.96 2.68
C SER A 70 -1.42 -12.48 3.01
N GLN A 71 -0.71 -11.67 2.21
CA GLN A 71 -0.79 -10.20 2.22
C GLN A 71 -1.50 -9.63 0.98
N ILE A 72 -2.28 -10.45 0.27
CA ILE A 72 -3.08 -9.96 -0.87
C ILE A 72 -4.07 -8.88 -0.39
N PRO A 73 -4.44 -7.92 -1.26
CA PRO A 73 -5.39 -6.90 -0.87
C PRO A 73 -6.76 -7.47 -0.50
N VAL A 74 -7.27 -7.01 0.63
CA VAL A 74 -8.63 -7.27 1.10
C VAL A 74 -9.35 -5.94 1.27
N ILE A 75 -10.45 -5.75 0.57
CA ILE A 75 -11.35 -4.60 0.70
C ILE A 75 -12.60 -5.06 1.44
N MET A 76 -12.89 -4.43 2.58
CA MET A 76 -14.07 -4.75 3.38
C MET A 76 -15.31 -4.08 2.80
N LEU A 77 -16.40 -4.83 2.63
CA LEU A 77 -17.71 -4.28 2.33
C LEU A 77 -18.51 -4.13 3.63
N THR A 78 -18.99 -2.95 3.95
CA THR A 78 -19.60 -2.68 5.26
C THR A 78 -20.88 -1.86 5.16
N ALA A 79 -21.91 -2.26 5.89
CA ALA A 79 -23.10 -1.42 6.13
C ALA A 79 -22.88 -0.44 7.29
N LEU A 80 -21.76 -0.53 8.01
CA LEU A 80 -21.48 0.24 9.20
C LEU A 80 -20.73 1.53 8.85
N SER A 81 -21.33 2.66 9.29
CA SER A 81 -20.67 3.98 9.26
C SER A 81 -19.85 4.26 10.53
N ASP A 82 -19.67 3.26 11.42
CA ASP A 82 -18.91 3.44 12.65
C ASP A 82 -17.40 3.51 12.36
N LYS A 83 -16.87 4.72 12.45
CA LYS A 83 -15.46 5.01 12.21
C LYS A 83 -14.50 4.19 13.08
N LYS A 84 -14.93 3.78 14.28
CA LYS A 84 -14.07 2.97 15.17
C LYS A 84 -13.91 1.55 14.66
N LEU A 85 -14.98 0.92 14.16
CA LEU A 85 -14.95 -0.40 13.56
C LEU A 85 -14.15 -0.41 12.24
N ILE A 86 -14.34 0.60 11.41
CA ILE A 86 -13.55 0.77 10.18
C ILE A 86 -12.05 0.87 10.53
N SER A 87 -11.68 1.71 11.51
CA SER A 87 -10.29 1.84 11.95
C SER A 87 -9.73 0.50 12.45
N GLN A 88 -10.56 -0.29 13.15
CA GLN A 88 -10.14 -1.61 13.65
C GLN A 88 -9.84 -2.57 12.49
N TYR A 89 -10.71 -2.68 11.48
CA TYR A 89 -10.45 -3.55 10.33
C TYR A 89 -9.19 -3.17 9.55
N LEU A 90 -8.90 -1.88 9.42
CA LEU A 90 -7.66 -1.41 8.79
C LEU A 90 -6.42 -1.79 9.64
N LEU A 91 -6.52 -1.71 10.98
CA LEU A 91 -5.47 -2.16 11.89
C LEU A 91 -5.30 -3.69 11.86
N ASP A 92 -6.38 -4.43 11.69
CA ASP A 92 -6.38 -5.90 11.57
C ASP A 92 -5.88 -6.38 10.20
N GLY A 93 -5.54 -5.44 9.30
CA GLY A 93 -4.84 -5.72 8.06
C GLY A 93 -5.70 -5.63 6.79
N ALA A 94 -6.94 -5.13 6.86
CA ALA A 94 -7.66 -4.76 5.65
C ALA A 94 -6.92 -3.62 4.91
N ASN A 95 -6.95 -3.65 3.58
CA ASN A 95 -6.27 -2.64 2.75
C ASN A 95 -7.15 -1.42 2.48
N ASP A 96 -8.47 -1.64 2.43
CA ASP A 96 -9.46 -0.58 2.19
C ASP A 96 -10.84 -1.04 2.67
N TYR A 97 -11.83 -0.15 2.58
CA TYR A 97 -13.22 -0.46 2.87
C TYR A 97 -14.16 0.30 1.93
N ILE A 98 -15.35 -0.25 1.72
CA ILE A 98 -16.43 0.36 0.94
C ILE A 98 -17.71 0.28 1.75
N VAL A 99 -18.41 1.41 1.89
CA VAL A 99 -19.66 1.48 2.66
C VAL A 99 -20.85 1.16 1.77
N LYS A 100 -21.72 0.28 2.21
CA LYS A 100 -23.01 -0.05 1.55
C LYS A 100 -24.10 1.00 1.94
N PRO A 101 -24.94 1.46 1.00
CA PRO A 101 -24.93 1.16 -0.43
C PRO A 101 -23.77 1.88 -1.15
N PHE A 102 -23.13 1.21 -2.08
CA PHE A 102 -21.96 1.72 -2.79
C PHE A 102 -22.26 2.08 -4.23
N ASP A 103 -21.47 2.98 -4.76
CA ASP A 103 -21.40 3.31 -6.17
C ASP A 103 -20.50 2.29 -6.91
N LEU A 104 -20.90 1.87 -8.11
CA LEU A 104 -20.16 0.85 -8.87
C LEU A 104 -18.82 1.40 -9.39
N ASP A 105 -18.77 2.68 -9.76
CA ASP A 105 -17.54 3.33 -10.20
C ASP A 105 -16.55 3.43 -9.04
N GLU A 106 -17.03 3.66 -7.81
CA GLU A 106 -16.19 3.64 -6.60
C GLU A 106 -15.59 2.24 -6.37
N VAL A 107 -16.41 1.18 -6.46
CA VAL A 107 -15.93 -0.20 -6.31
C VAL A 107 -14.85 -0.51 -7.34
N PHE A 108 -15.12 -0.22 -8.62
CA PHE A 108 -14.18 -0.46 -9.71
C PHE A 108 -12.86 0.29 -9.53
N ALA A 109 -12.94 1.58 -9.16
CA ALA A 109 -11.76 2.40 -8.91
C ALA A 109 -10.91 1.85 -7.76
N ARG A 110 -11.52 1.48 -6.62
CA ARG A 110 -10.80 0.92 -5.46
C ARG A 110 -10.16 -0.43 -5.77
N VAL A 111 -10.87 -1.32 -6.45
CA VAL A 111 -10.33 -2.61 -6.90
C VAL A 111 -9.12 -2.41 -7.81
N THR A 112 -9.22 -1.53 -8.80
CA THR A 112 -8.13 -1.20 -9.73
C THR A 112 -6.90 -0.65 -8.99
N VAL A 113 -7.09 0.27 -8.05
CA VAL A 113 -6.01 0.84 -7.24
C VAL A 113 -5.32 -0.24 -6.40
N GLN A 114 -6.10 -1.10 -5.71
CA GLN A 114 -5.53 -2.15 -4.86
C GLN A 114 -4.81 -3.23 -5.68
N LEU A 115 -5.32 -3.61 -6.83
CA LEU A 115 -4.64 -4.55 -7.74
C LEU A 115 -3.34 -3.98 -8.29
N ARG A 116 -3.32 -2.69 -8.67
CA ARG A 116 -2.10 -2.01 -9.12
C ARG A 116 -1.06 -1.97 -8.02
N GLN A 117 -1.43 -1.56 -6.81
CA GLN A 117 -0.53 -1.53 -5.66
C GLN A 117 -0.02 -2.94 -5.28
N SER A 118 -0.86 -3.96 -5.42
CA SER A 118 -0.49 -5.35 -5.18
C SER A 118 0.44 -5.90 -6.26
N ALA A 119 0.22 -5.56 -7.53
CA ALA A 119 1.12 -5.92 -8.62
C ALA A 119 2.50 -5.25 -8.46
N GLU A 120 2.53 -4.03 -7.91
CA GLU A 120 3.77 -3.34 -7.53
C GLU A 120 4.40 -3.92 -6.24
N LYS A 121 3.60 -4.61 -5.40
CA LYS A 121 4.03 -5.28 -4.15
C LYS A 121 4.31 -6.78 -4.31
N GLN A 122 3.92 -7.42 -5.44
CA GLN A 122 4.38 -8.79 -5.68
C GLN A 122 5.91 -8.73 -5.69
N PRO A 123 6.60 -9.61 -4.93
CA PRO A 123 8.02 -9.77 -5.19
C PRO A 123 8.08 -10.18 -6.67
N MET A 124 8.51 -9.26 -7.52
CA MET A 124 9.13 -9.68 -8.77
C MET A 124 10.01 -10.84 -8.36
N GLU A 125 9.81 -12.00 -8.99
CA GLU A 125 10.78 -13.10 -8.92
C GLU A 125 12.17 -12.47 -8.87
N LEU A 126 13.02 -12.94 -7.94
CA LEU A 126 14.42 -12.53 -7.82
C LEU A 126 15.14 -12.76 -9.15
N GLY A 127 14.95 -11.88 -10.08
CA GLY A 127 15.43 -11.96 -11.43
C GLY A 127 15.08 -10.70 -12.20
N LYS A 128 15.57 -9.59 -11.73
CA LYS A 128 15.70 -8.22 -12.21
C LYS A 128 15.02 -7.25 -11.24
N THR A 129 15.67 -6.97 -10.13
CA THR A 129 15.70 -5.63 -9.56
C THR A 129 16.08 -4.71 -10.73
N GLU A 130 15.10 -4.00 -11.31
CA GLU A 130 15.47 -2.73 -11.92
C GLU A 130 16.17 -1.99 -10.80
N ASN A 131 17.48 -1.85 -10.98
CA ASN A 131 18.43 -1.30 -10.03
C ASN A 131 17.89 0.00 -9.43
N LEU A 132 17.12 -0.08 -8.34
CA LEU A 132 17.13 1.02 -7.38
C LEU A 132 18.61 1.15 -7.03
N PRO A 133 19.23 2.31 -7.19
CA PRO A 133 20.61 2.47 -6.82
C PRO A 133 20.73 2.11 -5.34
N GLN A 134 21.18 0.86 -5.07
CA GLN A 134 21.52 0.40 -3.71
C GLN A 134 22.61 1.29 -3.12
N ASN A 135 23.31 2.02 -3.97
CA ASN A 135 24.34 2.97 -3.59
C ASN A 135 23.86 4.40 -3.82
N LEU A 136 23.60 5.08 -2.74
CA LEU A 136 23.35 6.52 -2.68
C LEU A 136 24.68 7.21 -2.40
N LYS A 137 25.50 7.46 -3.42
CA LYS A 137 26.87 7.99 -3.23
C LYS A 137 27.67 7.09 -2.25
N ASN A 138 27.92 7.59 -1.02
CA ASN A 138 28.67 6.91 0.02
C ASN A 138 27.80 6.07 0.96
N ILE A 139 26.47 6.04 0.76
CA ILE A 139 25.52 5.31 1.60
C ILE A 139 24.89 4.19 0.78
N GLN A 140 24.82 3.00 1.33
CA GLN A 140 24.01 1.89 0.81
C GLN A 140 22.63 1.95 1.46
N PHE A 141 21.58 1.82 0.66
CA PHE A 141 20.21 1.77 1.10
C PHE A 141 19.63 0.37 0.84
N ASP A 142 19.08 -0.22 1.89
CA ASP A 142 18.38 -1.48 1.86
C ASP A 142 16.91 -1.24 2.25
N ALA A 143 16.02 -1.35 1.27
CA ALA A 143 14.60 -1.13 1.48
C ALA A 143 13.90 -2.30 2.18
N GLU A 144 14.46 -3.52 2.13
CA GLU A 144 13.89 -4.71 2.76
C GLU A 144 14.14 -4.71 4.27
N SER A 145 15.35 -4.39 4.69
CA SER A 145 15.72 -4.29 6.11
C SER A 145 15.37 -2.93 6.73
N PHE A 146 14.92 -1.95 5.93
CA PHE A 146 14.72 -0.55 6.36
C PHE A 146 15.99 0.09 6.89
N GLU A 147 17.12 -0.15 6.24
CA GLU A 147 18.43 0.31 6.72
C GLU A 147 19.17 1.16 5.69
N ILE A 148 19.90 2.13 6.21
CA ILE A 148 20.95 2.86 5.49
C ILE A 148 22.28 2.61 6.18
N LYS A 149 23.35 2.39 5.41
CA LYS A 149 24.66 2.08 5.96
C LYS A 149 25.80 2.67 5.15
N ASN A 150 26.90 2.94 5.83
CA ASN A 150 28.20 3.19 5.23
C ASN A 150 29.20 2.11 5.66
N SER A 151 30.49 2.32 5.44
CA SER A 151 31.56 1.37 5.84
C SER A 151 31.74 1.22 7.36
N GLN A 152 31.13 2.09 8.16
CA GLN A 152 31.38 2.18 9.61
C GLN A 152 30.13 1.97 10.46
N GLU A 153 28.95 2.37 9.95
CA GLU A 153 27.71 2.41 10.74
C GLU A 153 26.51 1.99 9.90
N THR A 154 25.52 1.36 10.57
CA THR A 154 24.19 1.05 10.02
C THR A 154 23.13 1.74 10.86
N ILE A 155 22.21 2.46 10.20
CA ILE A 155 21.11 3.17 10.84
C ILE A 155 19.77 2.66 10.31
N ARG A 156 18.86 2.31 11.20
CA ARG A 156 17.52 1.89 10.86
C ARG A 156 16.60 3.08 10.59
N LEU A 157 15.86 3.01 9.50
CA LEU A 157 14.83 3.98 9.13
C LEU A 157 13.47 3.58 9.71
N ALA A 158 12.65 4.57 10.05
CA ALA A 158 11.23 4.33 10.25
C ALA A 158 10.56 3.99 8.89
N LYS A 159 9.46 3.25 8.91
CA LYS A 159 8.75 2.81 7.69
C LYS A 159 8.48 3.96 6.71
N LYS A 160 7.96 5.10 7.21
CA LYS A 160 7.67 6.28 6.36
C LYS A 160 8.94 6.98 5.85
N GLU A 161 10.02 7.00 6.61
CA GLU A 161 11.32 7.51 6.16
C GLU A 161 11.89 6.65 5.02
N CYS A 162 11.77 5.33 5.14
CA CYS A 162 12.16 4.39 4.10
C CYS A 162 11.35 4.61 2.82
N LEU A 163 10.02 4.73 2.91
CA LEU A 163 9.13 4.98 1.77
C LEU A 163 9.43 6.32 1.10
N ILE A 164 9.71 7.38 1.86
CA ILE A 164 10.13 8.68 1.32
C ILE A 164 11.41 8.52 0.51
N LEU A 165 12.43 7.90 1.09
CA LEU A 165 13.72 7.71 0.42
C LEU A 165 13.57 6.86 -0.86
N GLN A 166 12.81 5.78 -0.78
CA GLN A 166 12.52 4.90 -1.91
C GLN A 166 11.79 5.64 -3.04
N THR A 167 10.79 6.47 -2.71
CA THR A 167 10.05 7.29 -3.69
C THR A 167 10.97 8.27 -4.41
N LEU A 168 11.84 8.96 -3.67
CA LEU A 168 12.80 9.90 -4.23
C LEU A 168 13.85 9.19 -5.11
N LEU A 169 14.30 8.00 -4.74
CA LEU A 169 15.23 7.18 -5.51
C LEU A 169 14.63 6.62 -6.81
N LYS A 170 13.36 6.24 -6.80
CA LYS A 170 12.63 5.83 -8.00
C LYS A 170 12.47 6.96 -9.00
N HIS A 171 12.46 8.20 -8.53
CA HIS A 171 12.25 9.39 -9.35
C HIS A 171 13.33 10.46 -9.13
N PRO A 172 14.61 10.18 -9.42
CA PRO A 172 15.75 11.00 -8.99
C PRO A 172 15.76 12.41 -9.58
N LYS A 173 15.10 12.64 -10.70
CA LYS A 173 15.01 13.95 -11.38
C LYS A 173 13.73 14.71 -11.05
N LYS A 174 12.73 14.05 -10.43
CA LYS A 174 11.43 14.67 -10.17
C LYS A 174 11.51 15.52 -8.90
N ILE A 175 10.93 16.72 -8.98
CA ILE A 175 10.63 17.55 -7.81
C ILE A 175 9.21 17.19 -7.39
N PHE A 176 9.05 16.73 -6.15
CA PHE A 176 7.76 16.45 -5.57
C PHE A 176 7.27 17.64 -4.76
N THR A 177 6.04 18.10 -4.97
CA THR A 177 5.42 19.02 -4.02
C THR A 177 5.20 18.30 -2.68
N LYS A 178 4.86 19.04 -1.63
CA LYS A 178 4.55 18.43 -0.32
C LYS A 178 3.34 17.52 -0.41
N GLU A 179 2.33 17.97 -1.12
CA GLU A 179 1.09 17.27 -1.37
C GLU A 179 1.37 15.95 -2.12
N GLU A 180 2.05 16.03 -3.26
CA GLU A 180 2.39 14.84 -4.04
C GLU A 180 3.20 13.83 -3.23
N LEU A 181 4.25 14.25 -2.50
CA LEU A 181 5.09 13.34 -1.74
C LEU A 181 4.33 12.73 -0.56
N TYR A 182 3.45 13.50 0.09
CA TYR A 182 2.59 13.00 1.15
C TYR A 182 1.63 11.93 0.60
N GLU A 183 0.87 12.24 -0.45
CA GLU A 183 -0.09 11.32 -1.07
C GLU A 183 0.59 10.03 -1.57
N PHE A 184 1.79 10.14 -2.15
CA PHE A 184 2.58 8.97 -2.54
C PHE A 184 3.00 8.07 -1.38
N VAL A 185 3.32 8.65 -0.22
CA VAL A 185 3.90 7.91 0.91
C VAL A 185 2.85 7.47 1.91
N TRP A 186 1.79 8.28 2.11
CA TRP A 186 0.71 7.96 3.06
C TRP A 186 -0.47 7.28 2.39
N GLU A 187 -0.60 7.42 1.07
CA GLU A 187 -1.74 6.92 0.29
C GLU A 187 -3.06 7.56 0.75
N GLU A 188 -2.97 8.77 1.27
CA GLU A 188 -4.08 9.58 1.80
C GLU A 188 -3.98 11.00 1.26
N SER A 189 -5.11 11.71 1.12
CA SER A 189 -5.12 13.10 0.68
C SER A 189 -4.40 14.00 1.69
N TYR A 190 -3.56 14.88 1.20
CA TYR A 190 -2.85 15.85 2.02
C TYR A 190 -3.83 16.85 2.66
N LEU A 191 -3.76 17.00 3.98
CA LEU A 191 -4.51 18.01 4.69
C LEU A 191 -3.65 19.28 4.90
N PRO A 192 -4.13 20.46 4.49
CA PRO A 192 -3.40 21.71 4.70
C PRO A 192 -3.08 21.91 6.18
N GLY A 193 -1.80 22.15 6.48
CA GLY A 193 -1.31 22.32 7.85
C GLY A 193 -0.74 21.05 8.50
N ASP A 194 -0.82 19.90 7.85
CA ASP A 194 -0.13 18.70 8.32
C ASP A 194 1.39 18.82 8.20
N ASN A 195 2.09 18.67 9.32
CA ASN A 195 3.53 18.73 9.40
C ASN A 195 4.20 17.35 9.45
N THR A 196 3.44 16.28 9.33
CA THR A 196 3.91 14.90 9.47
C THR A 196 5.04 14.59 8.47
N LEU A 197 4.84 14.96 7.19
CA LEU A 197 5.87 14.81 6.16
C LEU A 197 7.16 15.58 6.51
N ASN A 198 7.05 16.83 6.98
CA ASN A 198 8.22 17.63 7.34
C ASN A 198 9.02 17.00 8.47
N THR A 199 8.35 16.41 9.45
CA THR A 199 8.96 15.69 10.57
C THR A 199 9.76 14.49 10.07
N HIS A 200 9.17 13.64 9.22
CA HIS A 200 9.85 12.48 8.66
C HIS A 200 11.01 12.87 7.73
N LEU A 201 10.85 13.90 6.90
CA LEU A 201 11.94 14.44 6.08
C LEU A 201 13.10 14.98 6.91
N SER A 202 12.80 15.69 7.99
CA SER A 202 13.82 16.21 8.91
C SER A 202 14.60 15.06 9.57
N ASN A 203 13.92 14.03 10.06
CA ASN A 203 14.54 12.87 10.68
C ASN A 203 15.37 12.06 9.67
N LEU A 204 14.84 11.85 8.47
CA LEU A 204 15.58 11.17 7.40
C LEU A 204 16.87 11.93 7.03
N ARG A 205 16.80 13.25 6.87
CA ARG A 205 17.99 14.08 6.61
C ARG A 205 19.02 13.97 7.73
N LYS A 206 18.61 13.98 9.00
CA LYS A 206 19.51 13.81 10.14
C LYS A 206 20.25 12.46 10.09
N LYS A 207 19.53 11.37 9.77
CA LYS A 207 20.10 10.03 9.67
C LYS A 207 21.06 9.90 8.50
N LEU A 208 20.73 10.47 7.35
CA LEU A 208 21.62 10.52 6.19
C LEU A 208 22.88 11.33 6.48
N ASN A 209 22.74 12.49 7.14
CA ASN A 209 23.85 13.35 7.52
C ASN A 209 24.73 12.73 8.63
N GLN A 210 24.18 11.87 9.48
CA GLN A 210 24.97 11.11 10.46
C GLN A 210 25.92 10.15 9.77
N LEU A 211 25.48 9.46 8.72
CA LEU A 211 26.30 8.53 7.94
C LEU A 211 27.29 9.25 7.01
N ASP A 212 26.91 10.39 6.47
CA ASP A 212 27.74 11.17 5.56
C ASP A 212 27.54 12.69 5.76
N PRO A 213 28.27 13.29 6.71
CA PRO A 213 28.14 14.72 7.03
C PRO A 213 28.52 15.67 5.89
N ASN A 214 29.29 15.20 4.91
CA ASN A 214 29.81 16.03 3.84
C ASN A 214 28.90 16.08 2.61
N GLN A 215 27.77 15.32 2.61
CA GLN A 215 26.86 15.24 1.48
C GLN A 215 25.42 15.58 1.89
N GLU A 216 24.77 16.32 1.04
CA GLU A 216 23.32 16.53 1.14
C GLU A 216 22.64 15.61 0.12
N TYR A 217 21.72 14.77 0.59
CA TYR A 217 21.03 13.77 -0.23
C TYR A 217 19.64 14.20 -0.69
N ILE A 218 18.98 15.06 0.11
CA ILE A 218 17.61 15.52 -0.14
C ILE A 218 17.60 17.05 -0.08
N GLU A 219 17.40 17.69 -1.22
CA GLU A 219 17.33 19.14 -1.29
C GLU A 219 15.89 19.66 -1.32
N THR A 220 15.68 20.83 -0.74
CA THR A 220 14.42 21.56 -0.82
C THR A 220 14.54 22.66 -1.87
N ILE A 221 13.63 22.64 -2.83
CA ILE A 221 13.47 23.72 -3.80
C ILE A 221 12.41 24.67 -3.26
N TRP A 222 12.84 25.84 -2.79
CA TRP A 222 11.98 26.82 -2.14
C TRP A 222 10.79 27.19 -3.00
N GLY A 223 9.58 27.12 -2.43
CA GLY A 223 8.32 27.42 -3.11
C GLY A 223 7.85 26.35 -4.08
N VAL A 224 8.60 25.23 -4.28
CA VAL A 224 8.25 24.17 -5.22
C VAL A 224 8.10 22.83 -4.54
N GLY A 225 9.13 22.35 -3.82
CA GLY A 225 9.04 21.02 -3.22
C GLY A 225 10.38 20.42 -2.82
N VAL A 226 10.46 19.09 -2.89
CA VAL A 226 11.61 18.29 -2.45
C VAL A 226 12.03 17.33 -3.56
N ARG A 227 13.33 17.12 -3.72
CA ARG A 227 13.89 16.09 -4.61
C ARG A 227 15.15 15.43 -4.05
N LEU A 228 15.55 14.35 -4.69
CA LEU A 228 16.88 13.79 -4.48
C LEU A 228 17.92 14.74 -5.08
N LYS A 229 19.00 15.01 -4.31
CA LYS A 229 20.09 15.88 -4.80
C LYS A 229 21.00 15.08 -5.72
N GLY A 230 20.97 15.42 -6.99
CA GLY A 230 21.88 14.84 -7.99
C GLY A 230 23.35 15.19 -7.73
N ASP A 231 24.26 14.41 -8.34
CA ASP A 231 25.66 14.80 -8.37
C ASP A 231 25.79 16.12 -9.13
N LYS A 232 26.58 17.07 -8.58
CA LYS A 232 26.99 18.22 -9.37
C LYS A 232 27.83 17.71 -10.53
N GLN A 233 27.33 17.87 -11.75
CA GLN A 233 28.18 17.80 -12.94
C GLN A 233 29.21 18.92 -12.90
#